data_e062546fe8c5d3b6b7d7699c23acdcfe
#
_entry.id   e062546fe8c5d3b6b7d7699c23acdcfe
#
_cell.length_a   1.000
_cell.length_b   1.000
_cell.length_c   1.000
_cell.angle_alpha   90.00
_cell.angle_beta   90.00
_cell.angle_gamma   90.00
#
_symmetry.space_group_name_H-M   'P 1'
#
loop_
_entity.id
_entity.type
_entity.pdbx_description
1 polymer ?
#
loop_
_entity_poly.entity_id
_entity_poly.type
_entity_poly.pdbx_seq_one_letter_code
_entity_poly.pdbx_strand_id
1 'polypeptide(L)'
;MPSFHESRTVRRASADMFELVADFERYPEFAPFCVAAKIRRRWTEPSGVEIVIADMEVGYGSIRARFATRDRLDREKAAISIVSIDGPFRFFESQWSFRDLAQGGSRIAFSTRYQFSNPAFDIVLAPVFSRVVAGLTRAFEKRAAQLDAVERVPMDRPAPP
;
A
#
# COMPACT_ATOMS: atom_id res chain seq x y z
N MET A 1 -6.77 11.47 17.57
CA MET A 1 -6.13 10.30 16.96
C MET A 1 -6.49 10.26 15.49
N PRO A 2 -5.55 10.54 14.57
CA PRO A 2 -5.87 10.57 13.15
C PRO A 2 -6.32 9.19 12.65
N SER A 3 -7.42 9.18 11.94
CA SER A 3 -7.91 7.99 11.25
C SER A 3 -8.41 8.37 9.87
N PHE A 4 -8.30 7.43 8.95
CA PHE A 4 -8.70 7.63 7.56
C PHE A 4 -9.34 6.34 7.03
N HIS A 5 -10.37 6.50 6.24
CA HIS A 5 -11.04 5.37 5.60
C HIS A 5 -11.48 5.78 4.20
N GLU A 6 -11.18 4.94 3.22
CA GLU A 6 -11.58 5.18 1.83
C GLU A 6 -11.81 3.85 1.12
N SER A 7 -12.74 3.83 0.17
CA SER A 7 -12.88 2.71 -0.75
C SER A 7 -13.03 3.20 -2.18
N ARG A 8 -12.53 2.39 -3.12
CA ARG A 8 -12.57 2.68 -4.56
C ARG A 8 -12.92 1.43 -5.34
N THR A 9 -13.60 1.65 -6.46
CA THR A 9 -13.86 0.62 -7.45
C THR A 9 -12.81 0.74 -8.55
N VAL A 10 -12.19 -0.39 -8.90
CA VAL A 10 -11.16 -0.45 -9.95
C VAL A 10 -11.49 -1.54 -10.95
N ARG A 11 -10.89 -1.48 -12.14
CA ARG A 11 -11.18 -2.42 -13.23
C ARG A 11 -10.48 -3.77 -13.05
N ARG A 12 -9.36 -3.81 -12.34
CA ARG A 12 -8.61 -5.05 -12.12
C ARG A 12 -9.31 -5.95 -11.10
N ALA A 13 -9.06 -7.26 -11.22
CA ALA A 13 -9.55 -8.24 -10.25
C ALA A 13 -8.93 -8.03 -8.87
N SER A 14 -9.64 -8.46 -7.83
CA SER A 14 -9.18 -8.31 -6.44
C SER A 14 -7.82 -8.96 -6.19
N ALA A 15 -7.57 -10.14 -6.77
CA ALA A 15 -6.29 -10.83 -6.60
C ALA A 15 -5.12 -10.00 -7.18
N ASP A 16 -5.32 -9.35 -8.32
CA ASP A 16 -4.30 -8.51 -8.93
C ASP A 16 -4.04 -7.25 -8.09
N MET A 17 -5.10 -6.65 -7.55
CA MET A 17 -4.97 -5.48 -6.68
C MET A 17 -4.28 -5.84 -5.37
N PHE A 18 -4.58 -7.02 -4.81
CA PHE A 18 -3.90 -7.53 -3.63
C PHE A 18 -2.38 -7.60 -3.87
N GLU A 19 -1.97 -8.23 -4.96
CA GLU A 19 -0.54 -8.39 -5.27
C GLU A 19 0.14 -7.04 -5.54
N LEU A 20 -0.59 -6.08 -6.12
CA LEU A 20 -0.07 -4.73 -6.35
C LEU A 20 0.21 -4.01 -5.02
N VAL A 21 -0.71 -4.10 -4.06
CA VAL A 21 -0.53 -3.53 -2.72
C VAL A 21 0.53 -4.29 -1.93
N ALA A 22 0.64 -5.60 -2.11
CA ALA A 22 1.63 -6.43 -1.43
C ALA A 22 3.07 -6.23 -1.93
N ASP A 23 3.25 -5.60 -3.08
CA ASP A 23 4.56 -5.40 -3.70
C ASP A 23 5.23 -4.12 -3.15
N PHE A 24 5.61 -4.16 -1.88
CA PHE A 24 6.08 -3.00 -1.12
C PHE A 24 7.34 -2.36 -1.71
N GLU A 25 8.24 -3.16 -2.27
CA GLU A 25 9.52 -2.63 -2.80
C GLU A 25 9.34 -1.76 -4.04
N ARG A 26 8.19 -1.84 -4.70
CA ARG A 26 7.87 -0.98 -5.84
C ARG A 26 7.16 0.32 -5.47
N TYR A 27 6.81 0.52 -4.23
CA TYR A 27 6.10 1.73 -3.78
C TYR A 27 6.81 3.04 -4.18
N PRO A 28 8.15 3.15 -4.14
CA PRO A 28 8.80 4.39 -4.57
C PRO A 28 8.52 4.79 -6.02
N GLU A 29 8.09 3.85 -6.87
CA GLU A 29 7.78 4.13 -8.27
C GLU A 29 6.49 4.91 -8.45
N PHE A 30 5.54 4.82 -7.50
CA PHE A 30 4.21 5.40 -7.72
C PHE A 30 3.51 5.90 -6.45
N ALA A 31 3.85 5.39 -5.26
CA ALA A 31 3.17 5.78 -4.03
C ALA A 31 3.59 7.19 -3.61
N PRO A 32 2.64 8.06 -3.20
CA PRO A 32 2.96 9.44 -2.89
C PRO A 32 3.94 9.54 -1.73
N PHE A 33 4.99 10.31 -1.93
CA PHE A 33 6.02 10.61 -0.94
C PHE A 33 6.80 9.41 -0.42
N CYS A 34 6.63 8.23 -1.01
CA CYS A 34 7.46 7.07 -0.67
C CYS A 34 8.81 7.20 -1.37
N VAL A 35 9.87 7.37 -0.59
CA VAL A 35 11.23 7.58 -1.09
C VAL A 35 11.97 6.26 -1.24
N ALA A 36 11.77 5.34 -0.31
CA ALA A 36 12.43 4.04 -0.31
C ALA A 36 11.56 3.02 0.39
N ALA A 37 11.62 1.78 -0.08
CA ALA A 37 10.93 0.65 0.53
C ALA A 37 11.76 -0.60 0.29
N LYS A 38 12.00 -1.38 1.34
CA LYS A 38 12.80 -2.59 1.26
C LYS A 38 12.22 -3.66 2.16
N ILE A 39 12.07 -4.88 1.62
CA ILE A 39 11.69 -6.04 2.41
C ILE A 39 12.93 -6.55 3.13
N ARG A 40 12.87 -6.56 4.46
CA ARG A 40 13.95 -7.04 5.30
C ARG A 40 13.87 -8.55 5.47
N ARG A 41 12.64 -9.10 5.56
CA ARG A 41 12.39 -10.49 5.85
C ARG A 41 10.98 -10.88 5.43
N ARG A 42 10.80 -12.11 4.97
CA ARG A 42 9.46 -12.65 4.66
C ARG A 42 9.42 -14.15 4.95
N TRP A 43 8.27 -14.63 5.42
CA TRP A 43 8.04 -16.06 5.64
C TRP A 43 6.55 -16.36 5.56
N THR A 44 6.22 -17.64 5.35
CA THR A 44 4.82 -18.11 5.35
C THR A 44 4.55 -18.92 6.61
N GLU A 45 3.49 -18.58 7.32
CA GLU A 45 3.06 -19.34 8.49
C GLU A 45 2.33 -20.62 8.09
N PRO A 46 2.18 -21.60 9.02
CA PRO A 46 1.45 -22.84 8.73
C PRO A 46 0.02 -22.62 8.24
N SER A 47 -0.63 -21.53 8.64
CA SER A 47 -1.96 -21.12 8.17
C SER A 47 -2.02 -20.71 6.71
N GLY A 48 -0.87 -20.51 6.06
CA GLY A 48 -0.77 -19.98 4.70
C GLY A 48 -0.65 -18.46 4.63
N VAL A 49 -0.73 -17.77 5.75
CA VAL A 49 -0.55 -16.32 5.81
C VAL A 49 0.93 -15.98 5.66
N GLU A 50 1.22 -15.04 4.77
CA GLU A 50 2.59 -14.54 4.58
C GLU A 50 2.83 -13.36 5.50
N ILE A 51 3.98 -13.36 6.18
CA ILE A 51 4.42 -12.23 7.02
C ILE A 51 5.61 -11.56 6.34
N VAL A 52 5.58 -10.24 6.28
CA VAL A 52 6.65 -9.42 5.71
C VAL A 52 7.08 -8.38 6.73
N ILE A 53 8.39 -8.26 6.91
CA ILE A 53 8.99 -7.15 7.65
C ILE A 53 9.59 -6.20 6.60
N ALA A 54 9.08 -4.97 6.57
CA ALA A 54 9.49 -3.99 5.58
C ALA A 54 10.02 -2.72 6.24
N ASP A 55 11.03 -2.13 5.62
CA ASP A 55 11.54 -0.81 5.97
C ASP A 55 11.01 0.20 4.96
N MET A 56 10.44 1.30 5.46
CA MET A 56 9.85 2.33 4.63
C MET A 56 10.47 3.68 4.96
N GLU A 57 10.63 4.51 3.94
CA GLU A 57 11.01 5.89 4.11
C GLU A 57 10.05 6.77 3.33
N VAL A 58 9.47 7.76 4.02
CA VAL A 58 8.63 8.77 3.40
C VAL A 58 9.31 10.13 3.50
N GLY A 59 9.05 11.00 2.53
CA GLY A 59 9.68 12.30 2.51
C GLY A 59 8.86 13.34 1.77
N TYR A 60 8.96 14.58 2.22
CA TYR A 60 8.38 15.75 1.59
C TYR A 60 9.31 16.94 1.82
N GLY A 61 9.85 17.49 0.73
CA GLY A 61 10.89 18.51 0.84
C GLY A 61 12.13 17.95 1.54
N SER A 62 12.57 18.62 2.60
CA SER A 62 13.71 18.17 3.41
C SER A 62 13.33 17.23 4.54
N ILE A 63 12.03 17.00 4.75
CA ILE A 63 11.53 16.14 5.83
C ILE A 63 11.63 14.69 5.39
N ARG A 64 12.20 13.85 6.24
CA ARG A 64 12.28 12.39 6.03
C ARG A 64 11.86 11.68 7.30
N ALA A 65 11.13 10.57 7.13
CA ALA A 65 10.77 9.69 8.23
C ALA A 65 10.97 8.24 7.80
N ARG A 66 11.66 7.49 8.64
CA ARG A 66 11.88 6.05 8.46
C ARG A 66 11.08 5.28 9.48
N PHE A 67 10.48 4.20 9.05
CA PHE A 67 9.77 3.30 9.95
C PHE A 67 9.80 1.88 9.38
N ALA A 68 9.62 0.93 10.27
CA ALA A 68 9.52 -0.47 9.88
C ALA A 68 8.14 -0.99 10.21
N THR A 69 7.65 -1.90 9.39
CA THR A 69 6.32 -2.49 9.54
C THR A 69 6.39 -4.00 9.55
N ARG A 70 5.40 -4.59 10.20
CA ARG A 70 5.07 -6.00 10.09
C ARG A 70 3.76 -6.09 9.33
N ASP A 71 3.79 -6.78 8.20
CA ASP A 71 2.68 -6.86 7.27
C ASP A 71 2.19 -8.29 7.20
N ARG A 72 0.89 -8.46 7.34
CA ARG A 72 0.24 -9.76 7.30
C ARG A 72 -0.57 -9.85 6.01
N LEU A 73 -0.17 -10.75 5.12
CA LEU A 73 -0.78 -10.95 3.81
C LEU A 73 -1.61 -12.22 3.82
N ASP A 74 -2.93 -12.06 3.87
CA ASP A 74 -3.89 -13.16 3.90
C ASP A 74 -4.62 -13.23 2.56
N ARG A 75 -4.12 -14.06 1.65
CA ARG A 75 -4.68 -14.17 0.31
C ARG A 75 -6.03 -14.86 0.29
N GLU A 76 -6.26 -15.77 1.21
CA GLU A 76 -7.54 -16.46 1.32
C GLU A 76 -8.66 -15.49 1.68
N LYS A 77 -8.40 -14.59 2.64
CA LYS A 77 -9.36 -13.56 3.06
C LYS A 77 -9.28 -12.30 2.22
N ALA A 78 -8.33 -12.21 1.30
CA ALA A 78 -8.08 -11.02 0.50
C ALA A 78 -7.93 -9.78 1.37
N ALA A 79 -7.07 -9.87 2.39
CA ALA A 79 -6.85 -8.82 3.37
C ALA A 79 -5.36 -8.66 3.68
N ILE A 80 -4.93 -7.42 3.84
CA ILE A 80 -3.57 -7.07 4.26
C ILE A 80 -3.66 -6.20 5.50
N SER A 81 -2.95 -6.59 6.56
CA SER A 81 -2.85 -5.83 7.80
C SER A 81 -1.41 -5.36 7.98
N ILE A 82 -1.23 -4.11 8.31
CA ILE A 82 0.09 -3.50 8.46
C ILE A 82 0.16 -2.81 9.81
N VAL A 83 1.19 -3.13 10.60
CA VAL A 83 1.44 -2.47 11.88
C VAL A 83 2.89 -2.00 11.94
N SER A 84 3.13 -0.85 12.56
CA SER A 84 4.50 -0.39 12.78
C SER A 84 5.16 -1.17 13.91
N ILE A 85 6.45 -1.49 13.73
CA ILE A 85 7.27 -2.15 14.76
C ILE A 85 8.45 -1.28 15.18
N ASP A 86 8.76 -0.24 14.41
CA ASP A 86 9.82 0.71 14.71
C ASP A 86 9.54 2.01 13.96
N GLY A 87 9.97 3.15 14.54
CA GLY A 87 9.81 4.44 13.90
C GLY A 87 9.17 5.48 14.82
N PRO A 88 8.66 6.59 14.25
CA PRO A 88 8.16 7.72 15.03
C PRO A 88 6.74 7.55 15.59
N PHE A 89 6.18 6.35 15.50
CA PHE A 89 4.81 6.09 15.92
C PHE A 89 4.73 5.43 17.29
N ARG A 90 3.78 5.86 18.10
CA ARG A 90 3.31 5.10 19.25
C ARG A 90 2.56 3.87 18.76
N PHE A 91 1.72 4.05 17.74
CA PHE A 91 1.15 2.97 16.95
C PHE A 91 0.86 3.47 15.54
N PHE A 92 0.83 2.53 14.60
CA PHE A 92 0.37 2.73 13.24
C PHE A 92 -0.24 1.42 12.79
N GLU A 93 -1.48 1.47 12.34
CA GLU A 93 -2.21 0.30 11.86
C GLU A 93 -2.91 0.64 10.56
N SER A 94 -2.77 -0.22 9.56
CA SER A 94 -3.48 -0.11 8.30
C SER A 94 -4.14 -1.42 7.95
N GLN A 95 -5.29 -1.34 7.29
CA GLN A 95 -6.03 -2.49 6.78
C GLN A 95 -6.40 -2.25 5.33
N TRP A 96 -6.14 -3.26 4.51
CA TRP A 96 -6.62 -3.33 3.14
C TRP A 96 -7.54 -4.52 2.99
N SER A 97 -8.62 -4.36 2.25
CA SER A 97 -9.48 -5.46 1.84
C SER A 97 -9.82 -5.33 0.37
N PHE A 98 -10.01 -6.48 -0.28
CA PHE A 98 -10.20 -6.57 -1.72
C PHE A 98 -11.36 -7.51 -2.02
N ARG A 99 -12.29 -7.10 -2.86
CA ARG A 99 -13.46 -7.90 -3.20
C ARG A 99 -13.80 -7.75 -4.67
N ASP A 100 -13.97 -8.87 -5.35
CA ASP A 100 -14.45 -8.86 -6.73
C ASP A 100 -15.91 -8.41 -6.78
N LEU A 101 -16.25 -7.67 -7.84
CA LEU A 101 -17.60 -7.20 -8.10
C LEU A 101 -18.27 -8.09 -9.12
N ALA A 102 -19.58 -8.25 -9.00
CA ALA A 102 -20.36 -9.10 -9.90
C ALA A 102 -20.28 -8.68 -11.37
N GLN A 103 -20.16 -7.37 -11.61
CA GLN A 103 -20.06 -6.79 -12.95
C GLN A 103 -18.63 -6.76 -13.50
N GLY A 104 -17.66 -7.31 -12.77
CA GLY A 104 -16.24 -7.23 -13.12
C GLY A 104 -15.50 -6.15 -12.35
N GLY A 105 -14.17 -6.28 -12.29
CA GLY A 105 -13.35 -5.41 -11.47
C GLY A 105 -13.46 -5.75 -10.00
N SER A 106 -12.94 -4.86 -9.15
CA SER A 106 -12.95 -5.08 -7.71
C SER A 106 -13.16 -3.78 -6.93
N ARG A 107 -13.53 -3.95 -5.68
CA ARG A 107 -13.58 -2.86 -4.70
C ARG A 107 -12.41 -3.03 -3.75
N ILE A 108 -11.61 -1.98 -3.62
CA ILE A 108 -10.54 -1.91 -2.63
C ILE A 108 -10.99 -1.00 -1.49
N ALA A 109 -10.76 -1.43 -0.27
CA ALA A 109 -11.05 -0.63 0.92
C ALA A 109 -9.78 -0.50 1.75
N PHE A 110 -9.50 0.71 2.18
CA PHE A 110 -8.31 1.06 2.96
C PHE A 110 -8.71 1.84 4.19
N SER A 111 -8.16 1.45 5.34
CA SER A 111 -8.31 2.21 6.57
C SER A 111 -6.97 2.26 7.29
N THR A 112 -6.74 3.36 8.00
CA THR A 112 -5.54 3.53 8.79
C THR A 112 -5.81 4.35 10.03
N ARG A 113 -5.10 4.05 11.12
CA ARG A 113 -5.04 4.81 12.35
C ARG A 113 -3.60 4.92 12.78
N TYR A 114 -3.21 6.08 13.27
CA TYR A 114 -1.85 6.25 13.76
C TYR A 114 -1.77 7.34 14.81
N GLN A 115 -0.73 7.26 15.64
CA GLN A 115 -0.37 8.29 16.61
C GLN A 115 1.15 8.36 16.68
N PHE A 116 1.69 9.56 16.63
CA PHE A 116 3.13 9.75 16.79
C PHE A 116 3.54 9.58 18.25
N SER A 117 4.81 9.21 18.47
CA SER A 117 5.33 8.90 19.79
C SER A 117 5.59 10.14 20.65
N ASN A 118 5.67 11.34 20.05
CA ASN A 118 5.79 12.59 20.80
C ASN A 118 5.17 13.76 20.04
N PRO A 119 4.79 14.86 20.75
CA PRO A 119 4.12 16.01 20.14
C PRO A 119 4.93 16.74 19.07
N ALA A 120 6.25 16.71 19.12
CA ALA A 120 7.10 17.36 18.12
C ALA A 120 6.90 16.70 16.75
N PHE A 121 6.70 15.38 16.71
CA PHE A 121 6.43 14.67 15.47
C PHE A 121 5.07 15.04 14.89
N ASP A 122 4.06 15.33 15.72
CA ASP A 122 2.76 15.78 15.22
C ASP A 122 2.88 17.07 14.39
N ILE A 123 3.76 17.96 14.80
CA ILE A 123 3.95 19.23 14.07
C ILE A 123 4.67 18.97 12.74
N VAL A 124 5.71 18.15 12.74
CA VAL A 124 6.60 17.98 11.57
C VAL A 124 6.07 16.92 10.61
N LEU A 125 5.61 15.78 11.13
CA LEU A 125 5.30 14.60 10.32
C LEU A 125 3.83 14.45 9.97
N ALA A 126 2.90 14.94 10.79
CA ALA A 126 1.48 14.78 10.53
C ALA A 126 1.04 15.32 9.17
N PRO A 127 1.50 16.50 8.71
CA PRO A 127 1.13 16.98 7.38
C PRO A 127 1.62 16.07 6.26
N VAL A 128 2.79 15.46 6.40
CA VAL A 128 3.35 14.53 5.41
C VAL A 128 2.52 13.26 5.36
N PHE A 129 2.29 12.63 6.51
CA PHE A 129 1.52 11.38 6.58
C PHE A 129 0.07 11.56 6.17
N SER A 130 -0.54 12.68 6.48
CA SER A 130 -1.89 13.00 6.02
C SER A 130 -1.99 13.00 4.49
N ARG A 131 -0.99 13.56 3.81
CA ARG A 131 -0.94 13.56 2.34
C ARG A 131 -0.67 12.19 1.76
N VAL A 132 0.23 11.42 2.36
CA VAL A 132 0.50 10.03 1.95
C VAL A 132 -0.80 9.23 2.00
N VAL A 133 -1.46 9.24 3.14
CA VAL A 133 -2.69 8.47 3.39
C VAL A 133 -3.81 8.90 2.44
N ALA A 134 -4.02 10.21 2.29
CA ALA A 134 -5.10 10.73 1.44
C ALA A 134 -4.90 10.43 -0.05
N GLY A 135 -3.65 10.25 -0.51
CA GLY A 135 -3.35 9.98 -1.91
C GLY A 135 -3.13 8.51 -2.26
N LEU A 136 -3.10 7.64 -1.26
CA LEU A 136 -2.62 6.27 -1.45
C LEU A 136 -3.53 5.42 -2.34
N THR A 137 -4.82 5.40 -2.07
CA THR A 137 -5.76 4.58 -2.87
C THR A 137 -5.83 5.06 -4.32
N ARG A 138 -5.78 6.38 -4.54
CA ARG A 138 -5.72 6.95 -5.88
C ARG A 138 -4.44 6.52 -6.60
N ALA A 139 -3.32 6.50 -5.90
CA ALA A 139 -2.05 6.07 -6.48
C ALA A 139 -2.10 4.61 -6.94
N PHE A 140 -2.70 3.73 -6.15
CA PHE A 140 -2.88 2.33 -6.54
C PHE A 140 -3.84 2.18 -7.71
N GLU A 141 -4.94 2.92 -7.73
CA GLU A 141 -5.87 2.93 -8.85
C GLU A 141 -5.17 3.37 -10.15
N LYS A 142 -4.40 4.44 -10.08
CA LYS A 142 -3.63 4.96 -11.23
C LYS A 142 -2.58 3.95 -11.69
N ARG A 143 -1.86 3.32 -10.76
CA ARG A 143 -0.85 2.30 -11.08
C ARG A 143 -1.50 1.11 -11.77
N ALA A 144 -2.64 0.65 -11.28
CA ALA A 144 -3.39 -0.45 -11.88
C ALA A 144 -3.78 -0.12 -13.33
N ALA A 145 -4.26 1.08 -13.59
CA ALA A 145 -4.61 1.54 -14.95
C ALA A 145 -3.40 1.59 -15.87
N GLN A 146 -2.24 2.01 -15.37
CA GLN A 146 -0.99 2.01 -16.13
C GLN A 146 -0.55 0.60 -16.50
N LEU A 147 -0.65 -0.34 -15.59
CA LEU A 147 -0.30 -1.75 -15.85
C LEU A 147 -1.25 -2.38 -16.86
N ASP A 148 -2.54 -2.07 -16.80
CA ASP A 148 -3.52 -2.54 -17.79
C ASP A 148 -3.16 -2.03 -19.20
N ALA A 149 -2.78 -0.78 -19.32
CA ALA A 149 -2.37 -0.19 -20.59
C ALA A 149 -1.13 -0.88 -21.16
N VAL A 150 -0.14 -1.18 -20.31
CA VAL A 150 1.08 -1.88 -20.72
C VAL A 150 0.78 -3.31 -21.15
N GLU A 151 -0.07 -4.02 -20.41
CA GLU A 151 -0.45 -5.40 -20.73
C GLU A 151 -1.23 -5.52 -22.05
N ARG A 152 -2.02 -4.48 -22.43
CA ARG A 152 -2.78 -4.45 -23.67
C ARG A 152 -1.92 -4.22 -24.90
N VAL A 153 -0.87 -3.41 -24.80
CA VAL A 153 -0.01 -3.04 -25.93
C VAL A 153 0.56 -4.25 -26.69
N PRO A 154 1.08 -5.31 -26.03
CA PRO A 154 1.61 -6.47 -26.74
C PRO A 154 0.55 -7.25 -27.52
N MET A 155 -0.71 -7.24 -27.09
CA MET A 155 -1.80 -7.97 -27.72
C MET A 155 -2.34 -7.26 -28.95
N ASP A 156 -2.16 -5.94 -29.03
CA ASP A 156 -2.62 -5.11 -30.15
C ASP A 156 -1.59 -4.96 -31.26
N ARG A 157 -0.40 -5.55 -31.10
CA ARG A 157 0.62 -5.51 -32.15
C ARG A 157 0.24 -6.47 -33.26
N PRO A 158 0.15 -5.98 -34.48
CA PRO A 158 -0.03 -6.87 -35.62
C PRO A 158 1.16 -7.84 -35.69
N ALA A 159 0.86 -9.10 -36.03
CA ALA A 159 1.90 -10.08 -36.25
C ALA A 159 2.92 -9.53 -37.25
N PRO A 160 4.23 -9.70 -37.03
CA PRO A 160 5.23 -9.28 -38.00
C PRO A 160 5.00 -10.03 -39.32
N PRO A 161 5.22 -9.37 -40.45
CA PRO A 161 5.05 -9.99 -41.74
C PRO A 161 5.99 -11.17 -41.97
#